data_76be6382562522d2c3ee9e975e54eb3b
#
_entry.id   76be6382562522d2c3ee9e975e54eb3b
#
_cell.length_a   1.000
_cell.length_b   1.000
_cell.length_c   1.000
_cell.angle_alpha   90.00
_cell.angle_beta   90.00
_cell.angle_gamma   90.00
#
_symmetry.space_group_name_H-M   'P 1'
#
loop_
_entity.id
_entity.type
_entity.pdbx_description
1 polymer ?
#
loop_
_entity_poly.entity_id
_entity_poly.type
_entity_poly.pdbx_seq_one_letter_code
_entity_poly.pdbx_strand_id
1 'polypeptide(L)'
;MTAPFTTQDMSDHFAHCVQVFGGVTAASRRLDIDERAIRRFINGDLPVSVNLLEDTAKTLRLLIAEATAAEQHIAVIAAAQL
;
A
#
# COMPACT_ATOMS: atom_id res chain seq x y z
N MET A 1 -9.32 23.80 16.45
CA MET A 1 -8.03 23.47 15.81
C MET A 1 -8.30 22.75 14.51
N THR A 2 -7.71 23.21 13.43
CA THR A 2 -7.89 22.59 12.13
C THR A 2 -7.04 21.34 12.02
N ALA A 3 -7.62 20.24 11.54
CA ALA A 3 -6.83 19.04 11.27
C ALA A 3 -5.76 19.35 10.21
N PRO A 4 -4.52 18.83 10.37
CA PRO A 4 -3.44 19.10 9.42
C PRO A 4 -3.68 18.48 8.04
N PHE A 5 -4.56 17.47 7.96
CA PHE A 5 -4.87 16.77 6.71
C PHE A 5 -6.37 16.78 6.46
N THR A 6 -6.74 17.01 5.20
CA THR A 6 -8.14 16.98 4.76
C THR A 6 -8.55 15.55 4.39
N THR A 7 -9.85 15.34 4.20
CA THR A 7 -10.39 14.09 3.67
C THR A 7 -9.76 13.78 2.31
N GLN A 8 -9.58 14.80 1.47
CA GLN A 8 -8.97 14.64 0.15
C GLN A 8 -7.51 14.22 0.28
N ASP A 9 -6.77 14.81 1.22
CA ASP A 9 -5.37 14.42 1.46
C ASP A 9 -5.26 12.93 1.81
N MET A 10 -6.18 12.43 2.63
CA MET A 10 -6.18 11.02 3.05
C MET A 10 -6.49 10.11 1.87
N SER A 11 -7.46 10.46 1.02
CA SER A 11 -7.79 9.72 -0.19
C SER A 11 -6.63 9.70 -1.18
N ASP A 12 -6.00 10.86 -1.37
CA ASP A 12 -4.86 10.99 -2.29
C ASP A 12 -3.68 10.15 -1.83
N HIS A 13 -3.41 10.16 -0.53
CA HIS A 13 -2.31 9.34 -0.01
C HIS A 13 -2.62 7.86 -0.07
N PHE A 14 -3.86 7.46 0.18
CA PHE A 14 -4.26 6.07 0.02
C PHE A 14 -4.10 5.63 -1.43
N ALA A 15 -4.50 6.46 -2.39
CA ALA A 15 -4.30 6.18 -3.81
C ALA A 15 -2.83 5.99 -4.15
N HIS A 16 -1.95 6.81 -3.57
CA HIS A 16 -0.50 6.66 -3.73
C HIS A 16 -0.03 5.32 -3.17
N CYS A 17 -0.50 4.91 -2.00
CA CYS A 17 -0.16 3.61 -1.41
C CYS A 17 -0.59 2.46 -2.32
N VAL A 18 -1.77 2.57 -2.94
CA VAL A 18 -2.25 1.57 -3.90
C VAL A 18 -1.27 1.42 -5.06
N GLN A 19 -0.73 2.53 -5.58
CA GLN A 19 0.29 2.49 -6.63
C GLN A 19 1.57 1.80 -6.15
N VAL A 20 1.98 2.08 -4.91
CA VAL A 20 3.17 1.43 -4.34
C VAL A 20 3.00 -0.07 -4.23
N PHE A 21 1.80 -0.57 -3.93
CA PHE A 21 1.50 -2.01 -3.94
C PHE A 21 1.55 -2.61 -5.34
N GLY A 22 1.42 -1.82 -6.38
CA GLY A 22 1.41 -2.29 -7.76
C GLY A 22 0.06 -2.12 -8.46
N GLY A 23 -0.83 -1.33 -7.90
CA GLY A 23 -2.15 -1.05 -8.46
C GLY A 23 -3.28 -1.67 -7.65
N VAL A 24 -4.50 -1.50 -8.13
CA VAL A 24 -5.73 -1.88 -7.42
C VAL A 24 -5.77 -3.40 -7.13
N THR A 25 -5.44 -4.23 -8.10
CA THR A 25 -5.49 -5.69 -7.92
C THR A 25 -4.47 -6.16 -6.88
N ALA A 26 -3.24 -5.65 -6.94
CA ALA A 26 -2.20 -5.99 -5.97
C ALA A 26 -2.58 -5.50 -4.57
N ALA A 27 -3.07 -4.26 -4.46
CA ALA A 27 -3.52 -3.71 -3.19
C ALA A 27 -4.66 -4.51 -2.59
N SER A 28 -5.63 -4.92 -3.42
CA SER A 28 -6.76 -5.74 -3.01
C SER A 28 -6.30 -7.05 -2.36
N ARG A 29 -5.35 -7.71 -2.97
CA ARG A 29 -4.81 -8.98 -2.45
C ARG A 29 -4.07 -8.77 -1.15
N ARG A 30 -3.26 -7.73 -1.05
CA ARG A 30 -2.44 -7.49 0.12
C ARG A 30 -3.22 -6.96 1.30
N LEU A 31 -4.21 -6.11 1.06
CA LEU A 31 -5.04 -5.51 2.10
C LEU A 31 -6.26 -6.36 2.46
N ASP A 32 -6.56 -7.39 1.65
CA ASP A 32 -7.76 -8.19 1.79
C ASP A 32 -9.03 -7.33 1.72
N ILE A 33 -9.05 -6.43 0.77
CA ILE A 33 -10.16 -5.52 0.50
C ILE A 33 -10.58 -5.70 -0.96
N ASP A 34 -11.87 -5.77 -1.23
CA ASP A 34 -12.42 -5.87 -2.58
C ASP A 34 -11.90 -4.71 -3.45
N GLU A 35 -11.52 -5.01 -4.70
CA GLU A 35 -11.07 -4.01 -5.67
C GLU A 35 -12.08 -2.89 -5.85
N ARG A 36 -13.37 -3.22 -5.85
CA ARG A 36 -14.44 -2.23 -5.98
C ARG A 36 -14.41 -1.24 -4.82
N ALA A 37 -14.20 -1.74 -3.60
CA ALA A 37 -14.08 -0.88 -2.42
C ALA A 37 -12.84 0.01 -2.51
N ILE A 38 -11.72 -0.54 -2.96
CA ILE A 38 -10.49 0.25 -3.15
C ILE A 38 -10.72 1.40 -4.12
N ARG A 39 -11.39 1.15 -5.25
CA ARG A 39 -11.71 2.20 -6.22
C ARG A 39 -12.61 3.28 -5.62
N ARG A 40 -13.56 2.90 -4.77
CA ARG A 40 -14.44 3.85 -4.11
C ARG A 40 -13.68 4.73 -3.11
N PHE A 41 -12.70 4.18 -2.40
CA PHE A 41 -11.81 4.97 -1.54
C PHE A 41 -10.99 5.97 -2.36
N ILE A 42 -10.43 5.53 -3.48
CA ILE A 42 -9.62 6.37 -4.36
C ILE A 42 -10.45 7.51 -4.96
N ASN A 43 -11.68 7.20 -5.36
CA ASN A 43 -12.58 8.18 -6.00
C ASN A 43 -13.23 9.13 -5.00
N GLY A 44 -13.08 8.91 -3.71
CA GLY A 44 -13.70 9.74 -2.69
C GLY A 44 -15.14 9.36 -2.38
N ASP A 45 -15.65 8.26 -2.94
CA ASP A 45 -17.01 7.77 -2.68
C ASP A 45 -17.14 7.16 -1.29
N LEU A 46 -16.03 6.66 -0.73
CA LEU A 46 -15.95 6.17 0.63
C LEU A 46 -14.86 6.96 1.36
N PRO A 47 -15.10 7.38 2.61
CA PRO A 47 -14.08 8.10 3.37
C PRO A 47 -12.96 7.15 3.81
N VAL A 48 -11.72 7.58 3.60
CA VAL A 48 -10.55 6.85 4.10
C VAL A 48 -10.43 7.14 5.60
N SER A 49 -10.47 6.10 6.41
CA SER A 49 -10.34 6.22 7.86
C SER A 49 -8.89 6.11 8.30
N VAL A 50 -8.60 6.58 9.52
CA VAL A 50 -7.29 6.37 10.13
C VAL A 50 -6.99 4.89 10.29
N ASN A 51 -7.99 4.07 10.63
CA ASN A 51 -7.80 2.62 10.75
C ASN A 51 -7.39 2.00 9.42
N LEU A 52 -7.99 2.43 8.31
CA LEU A 52 -7.59 1.95 6.98
C LEU A 52 -6.14 2.32 6.69
N LEU A 53 -5.74 3.55 7.02
CA LEU A 53 -4.36 3.99 6.82
C LEU A 53 -3.38 3.21 7.70
N GLU A 54 -3.76 2.90 8.93
CA GLU A 54 -2.92 2.10 9.82
C GLU A 54 -2.75 0.67 9.30
N ASP A 55 -3.82 0.05 8.82
CA ASP A 55 -3.75 -1.27 8.21
C ASP A 55 -2.90 -1.26 6.93
N THR A 56 -3.05 -0.20 6.14
CA THR A 56 -2.22 0.01 4.94
C THR A 56 -0.75 0.11 5.31
N ALA A 57 -0.42 0.87 6.37
CA ALA A 57 0.95 0.99 6.83
C ALA A 57 1.55 -0.35 7.28
N LYS A 58 0.77 -1.16 8.00
CA LYS A 58 1.22 -2.50 8.41
C LYS A 58 1.52 -3.38 7.21
N THR A 59 0.65 -3.33 6.20
CA THR A 59 0.81 -4.12 4.98
C THR A 59 2.00 -3.63 4.16
N LEU A 60 2.24 -2.32 4.12
CA LEU A 60 3.43 -1.77 3.48
C LEU A 60 4.72 -2.24 4.17
N ARG A 61 4.74 -2.32 5.50
CA ARG A 61 5.90 -2.83 6.23
C ARG A 61 6.20 -4.28 5.87
N LEU A 62 5.17 -5.11 5.67
CA LEU A 62 5.35 -6.47 5.20
C LEU A 62 5.93 -6.49 3.78
N LEU A 63 5.46 -5.63 2.90
CA LEU A 63 5.99 -5.51 1.54
C LEU A 63 7.45 -5.09 1.56
N ILE A 64 7.82 -4.14 2.41
CA ILE A 64 9.21 -3.69 2.55
C ILE A 64 10.09 -4.87 2.98
N ALA A 65 9.66 -5.66 3.96
CA ALA A 65 10.41 -6.82 4.43
C ALA A 65 10.57 -7.87 3.34
N GLU A 66 9.51 -8.16 2.59
CA GLU A 66 9.55 -9.11 1.47
C GLU A 66 10.48 -8.61 0.36
N ALA A 67 10.39 -7.33 0.02
CA ALA A 67 11.24 -6.73 -1.02
C ALA A 67 12.72 -6.75 -0.61
N THR A 68 13.00 -6.46 0.64
CA THR A 68 14.36 -6.50 1.18
C THR A 68 14.93 -7.91 1.11
N ALA A 69 14.16 -8.91 1.53
CA ALA A 69 14.59 -10.31 1.50
C ALA A 69 14.82 -10.77 0.05
N ALA A 70 13.93 -10.43 -0.86
CA ALA A 70 14.05 -10.80 -2.27
C ALA A 70 15.29 -10.18 -2.89
N GLU A 71 15.55 -8.91 -2.62
CA GLU A 71 16.73 -8.21 -3.13
C GLU A 71 18.02 -8.82 -2.60
N GLN A 72 18.09 -9.12 -1.30
CA GLN A 72 19.25 -9.74 -0.68
C GLN A 72 19.51 -11.15 -1.25
N HIS A 73 18.46 -11.90 -1.54
CA HIS A 73 18.60 -13.23 -2.12
C HIS A 73 19.16 -13.18 -3.55
N ILE A 74 18.83 -12.16 -4.31
CA ILE A 74 19.43 -11.94 -5.63
C ILE A 74 20.94 -11.79 -5.52
N ALA A 75 21.40 -11.03 -4.52
CA ALA A 75 22.85 -10.84 -4.29
C ALA A 75 23.55 -12.17 -4.01
N VAL A 76 22.91 -13.04 -3.22
CA VAL A 76 23.46 -14.39 -2.92
C VAL A 76 23.53 -15.23 -4.21
N ILE A 77 22.47 -15.25 -5.01
CA ILE A 77 22.43 -16.01 -6.27
C ILE A 77 23.50 -15.48 -7.23
N ALA A 78 23.58 -14.16 -7.40
CA ALA A 78 24.53 -13.55 -8.30
C ALA A 78 25.98 -13.88 -7.92
N ALA A 79 26.30 -13.83 -6.63
CA ALA A 79 27.62 -14.18 -6.14
C ALA A 79 27.96 -15.65 -6.42
N ALA A 80 27.00 -16.56 -6.31
CA ALA A 80 27.20 -17.98 -6.56
C ALA A 80 27.38 -18.31 -8.04
N GLN A 81 26.92 -17.43 -8.96
CA GLN A 81 27.01 -17.64 -10.41
C GLN A 81 28.28 -17.03 -11.04
N LEU A 82 29.05 -16.30 -10.28
CA LEU A 82 30.30 -15.68 -10.78
C LEU A 82 31.45 -16.67 -10.91
#